data_423b57cc0212856ced360492ecbddc50
#
_entry.id   423b57cc0212856ced360492ecbddc50
#
_cell.length_a   1.000
_cell.length_b   1.000
_cell.length_c   1.000
_cell.angle_alpha   90.00
_cell.angle_beta   90.00
_cell.angle_gamma   90.00
#
_symmetry.space_group_name_H-M   'P 1'
#
loop_
_entity.id
_entity.type
_entity.pdbx_description
1 polymer ?
#
loop_
_entity_poly.entity_id
_entity_poly.type
_entity_poly.pdbx_seq_one_letter_code
_entity_poly.pdbx_strand_id
1 'polypeptide(L)'
;IEIKSAVIWTQTKHPAYRIHYDQEFRLIFSYVKKYTAYQWTIFFRIIDSMGVTVFTSWSTDALSGFQISDECEGKIEAIIPSRLLKPGLYKITFGISKLPSKELIENHELALTIEIDEMGFAMNRDRWGVVMPQLEWISHSREVEE
;
A
#
# COMPACT_ATOMS: atom_id res chain seq x y z
N ILE A 1 -14.25 14.31 8.02
CA ILE A 1 -13.64 12.97 8.09
C ILE A 1 -12.25 13.06 8.69
N GLU A 2 -11.92 12.09 9.50
CA GLU A 2 -10.64 12.01 10.19
C GLU A 2 -10.19 10.55 10.29
N ILE A 3 -8.91 10.29 10.02
CA ILE A 3 -8.31 8.97 10.25
C ILE A 3 -7.96 8.86 11.73
N LYS A 4 -8.52 7.87 12.39
CA LYS A 4 -8.28 7.61 13.81
C LYS A 4 -7.11 6.70 14.06
N SER A 5 -6.88 5.74 13.17
CA SER A 5 -5.74 4.84 13.27
C SER A 5 -5.37 4.27 11.91
N ALA A 6 -4.10 3.90 11.78
CA ALA A 6 -3.58 3.16 10.65
C ALA A 6 -2.68 2.07 11.20
N VAL A 7 -2.94 0.82 10.85
CA VAL A 7 -2.15 -0.31 11.32
C VAL A 7 -1.74 -1.18 10.16
N ILE A 8 -0.62 -1.86 10.34
CA ILE A 8 -0.11 -2.84 9.39
C ILE A 8 -0.45 -4.22 9.94
N TRP A 9 -1.12 -5.01 9.13
CA TRP A 9 -1.60 -6.33 9.52
C TRP A 9 -1.04 -7.40 8.59
N THR A 10 -0.61 -8.51 9.19
CA THR A 10 -0.27 -9.74 8.47
C THR A 10 -1.00 -10.90 9.13
N GLN A 11 -1.10 -12.04 8.45
CA GLN A 11 -1.75 -13.22 9.03
C GLN A 11 -1.06 -13.74 10.28
N THR A 12 0.25 -13.51 10.39
CA THR A 12 1.07 -14.06 11.47
C THR A 12 1.32 -13.07 12.60
N LYS A 13 1.11 -11.77 12.35
CA LYS A 13 1.39 -10.73 13.34
C LYS A 13 0.61 -9.45 13.06
N HIS A 14 0.05 -8.87 14.11
CA HIS A 14 -0.65 -7.59 14.02
C HIS A 14 -0.59 -6.87 15.38
N PRO A 15 -0.13 -5.60 15.42
CA PRO A 15 0.44 -4.88 14.28
C PRO A 15 1.81 -5.46 13.88
N ALA A 16 2.19 -5.28 12.63
CA ALA A 16 3.44 -5.78 12.09
C ALA A 16 4.36 -4.65 11.68
N TYR A 17 5.66 -4.80 11.94
CA TYR A 17 6.70 -3.85 11.51
C TYR A 17 7.67 -4.50 10.54
N ARG A 18 7.78 -5.82 10.60
CA ARG A 18 8.67 -6.61 9.78
C ARG A 18 7.87 -7.59 8.96
N ILE A 19 8.06 -7.56 7.66
CA ILE A 19 7.26 -8.31 6.70
C ILE A 19 8.22 -9.07 5.79
N HIS A 20 7.94 -10.35 5.57
CA HIS A 20 8.72 -11.16 4.64
C HIS A 20 8.43 -10.73 3.21
N TYR A 21 9.43 -10.80 2.35
CA TYR A 21 9.27 -10.45 0.93
C TYR A 21 8.12 -11.22 0.27
N ASP A 22 7.97 -12.49 0.61
CA ASP A 22 6.92 -13.37 0.07
C ASP A 22 5.59 -13.30 0.81
N GLN A 23 5.41 -12.30 1.68
CA GLN A 23 4.23 -12.14 2.50
C GLN A 23 3.39 -10.96 2.04
N GLU A 24 2.09 -11.21 1.87
CA GLU A 24 1.10 -10.17 1.70
C GLU A 24 0.91 -9.41 3.02
N PHE A 25 0.67 -8.12 2.93
CA PHE A 25 0.31 -7.34 4.11
C PHE A 25 -0.79 -6.36 3.80
N ARG A 26 -1.44 -5.86 4.84
CA ARG A 26 -2.55 -4.93 4.72
C ARG A 26 -2.29 -3.67 5.51
N LEU A 27 -2.72 -2.55 4.94
CA LEU A 27 -2.85 -1.29 5.65
C LEU A 27 -4.32 -1.13 5.99
N ILE A 28 -4.63 -1.01 7.28
CA ILE A 28 -6.01 -0.88 7.75
C ILE A 28 -6.16 0.51 8.35
N PHE A 29 -7.00 1.33 7.72
CA PHE A 29 -7.33 2.66 8.18
C PHE A 29 -8.69 2.67 8.85
N SER A 30 -8.73 3.12 10.09
CA SER A 30 -9.98 3.37 10.79
C SER A 30 -10.29 4.86 10.74
N TYR A 31 -11.48 5.22 10.34
CA TYR A 31 -11.87 6.61 10.18
C TYR A 31 -13.20 6.91 10.85
N VAL A 32 -13.38 8.17 11.18
CA VAL A 32 -14.63 8.74 11.67
C VAL A 32 -15.03 9.86 10.72
N LYS A 33 -16.27 9.88 10.29
CA LYS A 33 -16.79 10.99 9.50
C LYS A 33 -18.01 11.61 10.16
N LYS A 34 -18.03 12.93 10.18
CA LYS A 34 -19.23 13.70 10.38
C LYS A 34 -19.85 13.97 9.02
N TYR A 35 -21.04 14.52 8.98
CA TYR A 35 -21.63 14.90 7.70
C TYR A 35 -20.65 15.75 6.88
N THR A 36 -20.38 15.29 5.67
CA THR A 36 -19.53 16.01 4.73
C THR A 36 -20.29 16.24 3.43
N ALA A 37 -20.26 17.48 2.93
CA ALA A 37 -20.90 17.85 1.69
C ALA A 37 -20.04 17.53 0.46
N TYR A 38 -18.89 16.89 0.63
CA TYR A 38 -17.94 16.61 -0.42
C TYR A 38 -17.55 15.13 -0.42
N GLN A 39 -17.09 14.66 -1.58
CA GLN A 39 -16.46 13.34 -1.71
C GLN A 39 -15.01 13.41 -1.24
N TRP A 40 -14.50 12.29 -0.80
CA TRP A 40 -13.16 12.19 -0.25
C TRP A 40 -12.54 10.84 -0.63
N THR A 41 -11.21 10.78 -0.51
CA THR A 41 -10.43 9.56 -0.72
C THR A 41 -9.34 9.48 0.33
N ILE A 42 -9.07 8.28 0.83
CA ILE A 42 -7.89 8.01 1.63
C ILE A 42 -6.78 7.61 0.68
N PHE A 43 -5.60 8.13 0.92
CA PHE A 43 -4.42 7.77 0.14
C PHE A 43 -3.28 7.36 1.05
N PHE A 44 -2.37 6.58 0.51
CA PHE A 44 -1.08 6.33 1.15
C PHE A 44 0.02 6.35 0.12
N ARG A 45 1.23 6.57 0.61
CA ARG A 45 2.43 6.61 -0.21
C ARG A 45 3.51 5.81 0.49
N ILE A 46 4.16 4.91 -0.24
CA ILE A 46 5.30 4.16 0.26
C ILE A 46 6.57 4.82 -0.26
N ILE A 47 7.49 5.11 0.64
CA ILE A 47 8.73 5.83 0.37
C ILE A 47 9.90 4.96 0.83
N ASP A 48 10.90 4.79 -0.03
CA ASP A 48 12.07 3.99 0.30
C ASP A 48 13.05 4.74 1.21
N SER A 49 14.14 4.07 1.62
CA SER A 49 15.13 4.64 2.52
C SER A 49 15.92 5.81 1.91
N MET A 50 15.87 5.98 0.60
CA MET A 50 16.51 7.09 -0.11
C MET A 50 15.56 8.27 -0.31
N GLY A 51 14.35 8.20 0.20
CA GLY A 51 13.34 9.24 0.04
C GLY A 51 12.58 9.20 -1.28
N VAL A 52 12.74 8.13 -2.06
CA VAL A 52 12.05 7.97 -3.33
C VAL A 52 10.66 7.39 -3.10
N THR A 53 9.65 8.01 -3.67
CA THR A 53 8.29 7.47 -3.66
C THR A 53 8.24 6.24 -4.55
N VAL A 54 7.95 5.09 -3.93
CA VAL A 54 7.80 3.82 -4.67
C VAL A 54 6.49 3.84 -5.44
N PHE A 55 5.40 4.11 -4.75
CA PHE A 55 4.10 4.32 -5.37
C PHE A 55 3.14 5.04 -4.42
N THR A 56 2.08 5.59 -4.99
CA THR A 56 0.95 6.18 -4.26
C THR A 56 -0.31 5.44 -4.69
N SER A 57 -1.18 5.13 -3.73
CA SER A 57 -2.46 4.52 -4.01
C SER A 57 -3.58 5.30 -3.33
N TRP A 58 -4.72 5.37 -4.01
CA TRP A 58 -5.91 6.08 -3.55
C TRP A 58 -7.04 5.08 -3.37
N SER A 59 -7.82 5.20 -2.30
CA SER A 59 -8.94 4.28 -2.09
C SER A 59 -9.93 4.28 -3.26
N THR A 60 -10.03 5.39 -3.98
CA THR A 60 -10.88 5.52 -5.16
C THR A 60 -10.32 4.86 -6.41
N ASP A 61 -9.09 4.34 -6.38
CA ASP A 61 -8.56 3.56 -7.50
C ASP A 61 -9.35 2.27 -7.72
N ALA A 62 -9.85 1.69 -6.63
CA ALA A 62 -10.60 0.44 -6.66
C ALA A 62 -12.03 0.61 -6.14
N LEU A 63 -12.24 1.53 -5.20
CA LEU A 63 -13.53 1.79 -4.58
C LEU A 63 -14.09 3.10 -5.11
N SER A 64 -15.24 3.08 -5.71
CA SER A 64 -15.97 4.32 -5.98
C SER A 64 -16.48 4.89 -4.66
N GLY A 65 -16.58 6.23 -4.58
CA GLY A 65 -16.90 6.93 -3.33
C GLY A 65 -18.16 6.45 -2.61
N PHE A 66 -19.14 5.93 -3.35
CA PHE A 66 -20.38 5.42 -2.76
C PHE A 66 -20.24 4.02 -2.15
N GLN A 67 -19.13 3.33 -2.36
CA GLN A 67 -18.85 2.04 -1.73
C GLN A 67 -18.25 2.22 -0.34
N ILE A 68 -17.90 3.44 0.01
CA ILE A 68 -17.44 3.79 1.33
C ILE A 68 -18.67 3.96 2.19
N SER A 69 -18.70 3.27 3.34
CA SER A 69 -19.84 3.27 4.24
C SER A 69 -20.31 4.67 4.60
N ASP A 70 -21.64 4.88 4.64
CA ASP A 70 -22.25 6.10 5.15
C ASP A 70 -22.28 6.18 6.69
N GLU A 71 -21.81 5.14 7.35
CA GLU A 71 -21.72 5.11 8.80
C GLU A 71 -20.74 6.16 9.34
N CYS A 72 -20.95 6.58 10.57
CA CYS A 72 -20.08 7.57 11.22
C CYS A 72 -18.66 7.06 11.46
N GLU A 73 -18.49 5.75 11.54
CA GLU A 73 -17.20 5.07 11.72
C GLU A 73 -17.06 3.97 10.68
N GLY A 74 -15.86 3.77 10.21
CA GLY A 74 -15.60 2.73 9.23
C GLY A 74 -14.13 2.35 9.17
N LYS A 75 -13.88 1.30 8.39
CA LYS A 75 -12.52 0.81 8.08
C LYS A 75 -12.37 0.63 6.59
N ILE A 76 -11.19 0.96 6.11
CA ILE A 76 -10.78 0.73 4.73
C ILE A 76 -9.46 -0.01 4.77
N GLU A 77 -9.35 -1.06 3.98
CA GLU A 77 -8.14 -1.86 3.90
C GLU A 77 -7.52 -1.77 2.51
N ALA A 78 -6.21 -1.60 2.46
CA ALA A 78 -5.42 -1.75 1.24
C ALA A 78 -4.59 -3.01 1.36
N ILE A 79 -4.67 -3.88 0.37
CA ILE A 79 -3.93 -5.14 0.33
C ILE A 79 -2.72 -4.96 -0.55
N ILE A 80 -1.53 -5.07 0.03
CA ILE A 80 -0.27 -4.99 -0.70
C ILE A 80 0.19 -6.42 -1.00
N PRO A 81 0.30 -6.78 -2.28
CA PRO A 81 0.65 -8.14 -2.65
C PRO A 81 2.06 -8.52 -2.22
N SER A 82 2.27 -9.82 -2.04
CA SER A 82 3.61 -10.36 -1.80
C SER A 82 4.51 -10.15 -3.02
N ARG A 83 5.81 -10.19 -2.80
CA ARG A 83 6.84 -10.16 -3.86
C ARG A 83 6.79 -8.90 -4.73
N LEU A 84 6.49 -7.77 -4.10
CA LEU A 84 6.45 -6.47 -4.77
C LEU A 84 7.58 -5.56 -4.33
N LEU A 85 7.74 -5.39 -3.03
CA LEU A 85 8.71 -4.47 -2.47
C LEU A 85 10.06 -5.17 -2.26
N LYS A 86 11.11 -4.55 -2.78
CA LYS A 86 12.49 -4.95 -2.55
C LYS A 86 12.79 -4.99 -1.05
N PRO A 87 13.57 -5.96 -0.54
CA PRO A 87 13.99 -5.93 0.85
C PRO A 87 14.64 -4.61 1.24
N GLY A 88 14.24 -4.06 2.37
CA GLY A 88 14.72 -2.77 2.87
C GLY A 88 13.73 -2.11 3.81
N LEU A 89 14.05 -0.88 4.18
CA LEU A 89 13.23 -0.06 5.07
C LEU A 89 12.38 0.91 4.26
N TYR A 90 11.13 1.05 4.65
CA TYR A 90 10.18 1.94 3.99
C TYR A 90 9.41 2.74 5.02
N LYS A 91 9.04 3.95 4.60
CA LYS A 91 8.12 4.80 5.33
C LYS A 91 6.79 4.83 4.60
N ILE A 92 5.72 4.90 5.36
CA ILE A 92 4.38 5.02 4.80
C ILE A 92 3.78 6.30 5.31
N THR A 93 3.42 7.19 4.40
CA THR A 93 2.65 8.38 4.69
C THR A 93 1.23 8.16 4.19
N PHE A 94 0.27 8.76 4.85
CA PHE A 94 -1.12 8.62 4.45
C PHE A 94 -1.92 9.86 4.81
N GLY A 95 -3.10 9.97 4.24
CA GLY A 95 -3.96 11.10 4.50
C GLY A 95 -5.30 11.01 3.78
N ILE A 96 -6.00 12.13 3.75
CA ILE A 96 -7.29 12.28 3.13
C ILE A 96 -7.24 13.45 2.17
N SER A 97 -7.77 13.26 0.97
CA SER A 97 -7.94 14.32 -0.01
C SER A 97 -9.41 14.50 -0.37
N LYS A 98 -9.78 15.74 -0.62
CA LYS A 98 -11.09 16.11 -1.11
C LYS A 98 -11.16 15.88 -2.61
N LEU A 99 -12.26 15.35 -3.09
CA LEU A 99 -12.50 15.12 -4.51
C LEU A 99 -13.47 16.17 -5.08
N PRO A 100 -13.36 16.53 -6.35
CA PRO A 100 -12.36 16.10 -7.32
C PRO A 100 -11.05 16.89 -7.29
N SER A 101 -10.97 17.94 -6.47
CA SER A 101 -9.83 18.87 -6.45
C SER A 101 -8.52 18.24 -5.97
N LYS A 102 -8.60 17.13 -5.22
CA LYS A 102 -7.47 16.47 -4.55
C LYS A 102 -6.79 17.35 -3.50
N GLU A 103 -7.50 18.37 -3.02
CA GLU A 103 -7.03 19.19 -1.92
C GLU A 103 -6.83 18.34 -0.66
N LEU A 104 -5.70 18.52 0.02
CA LEU A 104 -5.41 17.80 1.25
C LEU A 104 -6.32 18.27 2.37
N ILE A 105 -7.01 17.34 3.02
CA ILE A 105 -7.79 17.58 4.23
C ILE A 105 -6.97 17.18 5.45
N GLU A 106 -6.26 16.07 5.35
CA GLU A 106 -5.46 15.51 6.43
C GLU A 106 -4.21 14.85 5.82
N ASN A 107 -3.08 15.02 6.47
CA ASN A 107 -1.83 14.44 6.03
C ASN A 107 -1.02 13.97 7.24
N HIS A 108 -0.66 12.69 7.26
CA HIS A 108 0.18 12.07 8.28
C HIS A 108 1.52 11.70 7.67
N GLU A 109 2.51 12.56 7.88
CA GLU A 109 3.88 12.29 7.44
C GLU A 109 4.59 11.42 8.48
N LEU A 110 5.39 10.49 8.01
CA LEU A 110 6.23 9.61 8.85
C LEU A 110 5.44 8.75 9.83
N ALA A 111 4.19 8.45 9.50
CA ALA A 111 3.29 7.79 10.45
C ALA A 111 3.61 6.31 10.68
N LEU A 112 4.13 5.61 9.67
CA LEU A 112 4.43 4.19 9.76
C LEU A 112 5.78 3.89 9.13
N THR A 113 6.47 2.91 9.71
CA THR A 113 7.73 2.39 9.17
C THR A 113 7.66 0.88 9.11
N ILE A 114 8.09 0.31 8.00
CA ILE A 114 8.15 -1.15 7.83
C ILE A 114 9.53 -1.57 7.33
N GLU A 115 9.88 -2.80 7.65
CA GLU A 115 11.04 -3.49 7.10
C GLU A 115 10.55 -4.68 6.29
N ILE A 116 10.96 -4.74 5.02
CA ILE A 116 10.78 -5.93 4.20
C ILE A 116 12.07 -6.73 4.30
N ASP A 117 11.97 -7.94 4.83
CA ASP A 117 13.14 -8.81 4.96
C ASP A 117 13.27 -9.75 3.76
N GLU A 118 14.36 -10.51 3.74
CA GLU A 118 14.75 -11.33 2.60
C GLU A 118 14.06 -12.70 2.54
N MET A 119 13.24 -13.03 3.51
CA MET A 119 12.61 -14.34 3.55
C MET A 119 11.72 -14.54 2.32
N GLY A 120 11.95 -15.62 1.61
CA GLY A 120 11.31 -15.89 0.33
C GLY A 120 11.88 -15.11 -0.84
N PHE A 121 13.00 -14.39 -0.62
CA PHE A 121 13.66 -13.59 -1.67
C PHE A 121 14.74 -14.44 -2.34
N ALA A 122 14.47 -14.87 -3.56
CA ALA A 122 15.39 -15.70 -4.35
C ALA A 122 16.11 -14.93 -5.46
N MET A 123 15.92 -13.61 -5.52
CA MET A 123 16.48 -12.77 -6.56
C MET A 123 17.74 -12.06 -6.10
N ASN A 124 18.53 -11.57 -7.05
CA ASN A 124 19.70 -10.75 -6.75
C ASN A 124 19.25 -9.40 -6.17
N ARG A 125 19.77 -9.03 -5.01
CA ARG A 125 19.48 -7.78 -4.32
C ARG A 125 19.98 -6.55 -5.06
N ASP A 126 21.02 -6.68 -5.88
CA ASP A 126 21.63 -5.57 -6.61
C ASP A 126 20.83 -5.14 -7.83
N ARG A 127 19.63 -5.62 -7.93
CA ARG A 127 18.74 -5.30 -9.03
C ARG A 127 18.31 -3.84 -8.96
N TRP A 128 18.32 -3.17 -10.10
CA TRP A 128 17.92 -1.78 -10.20
C TRP A 128 16.41 -1.63 -10.12
N GLY A 129 15.97 -0.48 -9.63
CA GLY A 129 14.57 -0.15 -9.52
C GLY A 129 14.07 -0.12 -8.08
N VAL A 130 12.94 0.57 -7.87
CA VAL A 130 12.36 0.74 -6.53
C VAL A 130 11.36 -0.36 -6.18
N VAL A 131 10.78 -1.03 -7.16
CA VAL A 131 9.99 -2.24 -6.96
C VAL A 131 10.72 -3.42 -7.56
N MET A 132 10.46 -4.59 -7.01
CA MET A 132 11.15 -5.80 -7.44
C MET A 132 10.13 -6.94 -7.55
N PRO A 133 9.21 -6.85 -8.50
CA PRO A 133 8.19 -7.87 -8.66
C PRO A 133 8.81 -9.15 -9.19
N GLN A 134 8.36 -10.26 -8.66
CA GLN A 134 8.70 -11.57 -9.20
C GLN A 134 7.65 -11.94 -10.24
N LEU A 135 8.03 -11.81 -11.50
CA LEU A 135 7.14 -12.09 -12.61
C LEU A 135 7.31 -13.53 -13.06
N GLU A 136 6.26 -14.06 -13.64
CA GLU A 136 6.32 -15.34 -14.31
C GLU A 136 7.00 -15.18 -15.66
N TRP A 137 8.01 -15.99 -15.93
CA TRP A 137 8.71 -16.04 -17.20
C TRP A 137 8.46 -17.39 -17.83
N ILE A 138 8.03 -17.41 -19.10
CA ILE A 138 7.74 -18.63 -19.83
C ILE A 138 8.72 -18.71 -20.99
N SER A 139 9.46 -19.82 -21.06
CA SER A 139 10.35 -20.09 -22.18
C SER A 139 9.62 -20.99 -23.19
N HIS A 140 9.64 -20.60 -24.46
CA HIS A 140 9.07 -21.39 -25.54
C HIS A 140 10.22 -21.97 -26.36
N SER A 141 10.16 -23.26 -26.58
CA SER A 141 11.05 -23.89 -27.56
C SER A 141 10.61 -23.46 -28.96
N ARG A 142 11.57 -23.25 -29.83
CA ARG A 142 11.26 -22.99 -31.22
C ARG A 142 10.51 -24.20 -31.79
N GLU A 143 9.27 -23.98 -32.18
CA GLU A 143 8.50 -25.04 -32.84
C GLU A 143 9.11 -25.32 -34.19
N VAL A 144 9.27 -26.61 -34.48
CA VAL A 144 9.61 -27.05 -35.81
C VAL A 144 8.33 -27.00 -36.62
N GLU A 145 8.22 -26.03 -37.47
CA GLU A 145 7.09 -26.00 -38.42
C GLU A 145 7.26 -27.13 -39.40
N GLU A 146 6.23 -27.86 -39.53
CA GLU A 146 6.15 -28.95 -40.49
C GLU A 146 5.60 -28.49 -41.82
#